data_bbd950cc36f960f8a2cfb3843d23310a
#
_entry.id   bbd950cc36f960f8a2cfb3843d23310a
#
_cell.length_a   1.000
_cell.length_b   1.000
_cell.length_c   1.000
_cell.angle_alpha   90.00
_cell.angle_beta   90.00
_cell.angle_gamma   90.00
#
_symmetry.space_group_name_H-M   'P 1'
#
loop_
_entity.id
_entity.type
_entity.pdbx_description
1 polymer ?
#
loop_
_entity_poly.entity_id
_entity_poly.type
_entity_poly.pdbx_seq_one_letter_code
_entity_poly.pdbx_strand_id
1 'polypeptide(L)'
;ARDLRFSAVEKIVAVKEMSNTAPDARLRRIGIQNFEREANILASLSHPSIPKIFDYFSDGQRSYLILEFIDGETLEDLLDANPQPFTQEEVVEWALQICDVLAYLHSHKPPVIFRDIKPGNLMIRNHDARIMVIDFGIAKVFEHGARGTMIGTEGYSPPEQYRGAAEPRGDLYALGATLHHLLTGRDPRLEPPFTFHERPIRQFNANISPELEAVVMSSRAYDVQERDTSSTEMALALSKAVPRRQRGIGRGAAGFAPPQEVKPKWRFRCEDEVRSSPRVADGVLYIGCYDNNLYALNADDGAFFWKFPTEGGIASTPWVEKDMILLGSEDGNLYAISRKDGELIWKSATHGHIRS
;
A
#
# COMPACT_ATOMS: atom_id res chain seq x y z
N ALA A 1 3.60 20.12 5.69
CA ALA A 1 4.64 20.83 6.45
C ALA A 1 6.00 20.63 5.78
N ARG A 2 7.01 21.42 6.19
CA ARG A 2 8.39 21.28 5.70
C ARG A 2 9.26 20.69 6.83
N ASP A 3 10.07 19.70 6.51
CA ASP A 3 11.03 19.12 7.45
C ASP A 3 12.29 20.00 7.51
N LEU A 4 12.44 20.75 8.60
CA LEU A 4 13.53 21.72 8.78
C LEU A 4 14.88 21.08 9.16
N ARG A 5 14.92 19.77 9.42
CA ARG A 5 16.18 19.05 9.72
C ARG A 5 17.09 18.99 8.48
N PHE A 6 16.52 19.16 7.28
CA PHE A 6 17.26 19.18 6.03
C PHE A 6 17.38 20.60 5.49
N SER A 7 18.50 21.30 5.80
CA SER A 7 18.70 22.69 5.36
C SER A 7 19.00 22.85 3.87
N ALA A 8 19.56 21.81 3.25
CA ALA A 8 19.97 21.83 1.84
C ALA A 8 18.92 21.32 0.85
N VAL A 9 17.87 20.66 1.34
CA VAL A 9 16.81 20.06 0.51
C VAL A 9 15.46 20.42 1.08
N GLU A 10 14.54 20.84 0.24
CA GLU A 10 13.15 21.05 0.64
C GLU A 10 12.42 19.72 0.72
N LYS A 11 12.34 19.15 1.93
CA LYS A 11 11.59 17.92 2.20
C LYS A 11 10.20 18.28 2.73
N ILE A 12 9.18 18.05 1.91
CA ILE A 12 7.78 18.19 2.31
C ILE A 12 7.30 16.90 2.99
N VAL A 13 6.51 17.05 4.06
CA VAL A 13 5.91 15.94 4.81
C VAL A 13 4.44 16.24 5.08
N ALA A 14 3.62 15.19 5.17
CA ALA A 14 2.26 15.27 5.68
C ALA A 14 2.29 15.14 7.21
N VAL A 15 1.49 15.96 7.89
CA VAL A 15 1.37 15.92 9.36
C VAL A 15 -0.08 15.62 9.71
N LYS A 16 -0.32 14.46 10.32
CA LYS A 16 -1.62 14.11 10.89
C LYS A 16 -1.59 14.45 12.37
N GLU A 17 -2.46 15.38 12.77
CA GLU A 17 -2.60 15.83 14.16
C GLU A 17 -3.83 15.19 14.78
N MET A 18 -3.70 14.70 15.99
CA MET A 18 -4.81 14.30 16.85
C MET A 18 -4.84 15.18 18.10
N SER A 19 -5.97 15.85 18.32
CA SER A 19 -6.19 16.65 19.52
C SER A 19 -6.62 15.75 20.70
N ASN A 20 -5.90 15.84 21.81
CA ASN A 20 -6.16 15.09 23.05
C ASN A 20 -7.10 15.85 24.00
N THR A 21 -8.00 16.71 23.47
CA THR A 21 -8.82 17.63 24.23
C THR A 21 -10.20 17.10 24.65
N ALA A 22 -10.47 15.78 24.48
CA ALA A 22 -11.71 15.18 24.94
C ALA A 22 -11.93 15.49 26.44
N PRO A 23 -13.16 15.93 26.86
CA PRO A 23 -13.44 16.28 28.26
C PRO A 23 -13.20 15.12 29.22
N ASP A 24 -13.52 13.90 28.82
CA ASP A 24 -13.33 12.70 29.60
C ASP A 24 -11.89 12.18 29.48
N ALA A 25 -11.20 12.05 30.61
CA ALA A 25 -9.83 11.55 30.70
C ALA A 25 -9.67 10.10 30.18
N ARG A 26 -10.73 9.27 30.30
CA ARG A 26 -10.76 7.91 29.77
C ARG A 26 -10.81 7.90 28.25
N LEU A 27 -11.67 8.74 27.67
CA LEU A 27 -11.77 8.90 26.21
C LEU A 27 -10.47 9.46 25.62
N ARG A 28 -9.84 10.42 26.28
CA ARG A 28 -8.53 10.94 25.87
C ARG A 28 -7.47 9.83 25.83
N ARG A 29 -7.37 9.02 26.88
CA ARG A 29 -6.41 7.92 26.95
C ARG A 29 -6.63 6.89 25.83
N ILE A 30 -7.90 6.54 25.59
CA ILE A 30 -8.27 5.62 24.51
C ILE A 30 -7.86 6.19 23.15
N GLY A 31 -8.14 7.48 22.89
CA GLY A 31 -7.76 8.16 21.65
C GLY A 31 -6.25 8.13 21.42
N ILE A 32 -5.45 8.45 22.43
CA ILE A 32 -3.98 8.40 22.36
C ILE A 32 -3.50 6.97 22.05
N GLN A 33 -3.99 5.97 22.79
CA GLN A 33 -3.60 4.57 22.57
C GLN A 33 -3.95 4.08 21.16
N ASN A 34 -5.09 4.50 20.62
CA ASN A 34 -5.49 4.15 19.26
C ASN A 34 -4.57 4.79 18.21
N PHE A 35 -4.21 6.05 18.41
CA PHE A 35 -3.32 6.77 17.53
C PHE A 35 -1.89 6.19 17.55
N GLU A 36 -1.38 5.85 18.74
CA GLU A 36 -0.11 5.12 18.91
C GLU A 36 -0.14 3.76 18.23
N ARG A 37 -1.25 3.04 18.35
CA ARG A 37 -1.42 1.75 17.68
C ARG A 37 -1.43 1.89 16.16
N GLU A 38 -2.10 2.90 15.63
CA GLU A 38 -2.07 3.24 14.20
C GLU A 38 -0.64 3.52 13.73
N ALA A 39 0.10 4.35 14.48
CA ALA A 39 1.49 4.66 14.20
C ALA A 39 2.37 3.38 14.17
N ASN A 40 2.22 2.50 15.16
CA ASN A 40 2.98 1.25 15.24
C ASN A 40 2.67 0.30 14.09
N ILE A 41 1.39 0.18 13.69
CA ILE A 41 1.02 -0.65 12.55
C ILE A 41 1.60 -0.06 11.27
N LEU A 42 1.43 1.24 11.01
CA LEU A 42 2.01 1.91 9.84
C LEU A 42 3.53 1.76 9.78
N ALA A 43 4.22 1.86 10.92
CA ALA A 43 5.67 1.68 11.00
C ALA A 43 6.12 0.26 10.63
N SER A 44 5.25 -0.74 10.79
CA SER A 44 5.54 -2.13 10.42
C SER A 44 5.23 -2.47 8.97
N LEU A 45 4.52 -1.58 8.25
CA LEU A 45 4.10 -1.82 6.87
C LEU A 45 5.15 -1.28 5.89
N SER A 46 5.41 -2.06 4.84
CA SER A 46 6.26 -1.66 3.72
C SER A 46 5.61 -2.08 2.40
N HIS A 47 4.95 -1.13 1.77
CA HIS A 47 4.27 -1.35 0.48
C HIS A 47 4.36 -0.07 -0.36
N PRO A 48 4.59 -0.14 -1.69
CA PRO A 48 4.76 1.04 -2.54
C PRO A 48 3.53 1.95 -2.65
N SER A 49 2.35 1.46 -2.28
CA SER A 49 1.08 2.19 -2.26
C SER A 49 0.64 2.61 -0.84
N ILE A 50 1.51 2.48 0.16
CA ILE A 50 1.28 2.93 1.54
C ILE A 50 2.30 4.02 1.86
N PRO A 51 1.90 5.22 2.31
CA PRO A 51 2.82 6.28 2.70
C PRO A 51 3.75 5.84 3.83
N LYS A 52 5.03 6.19 3.73
CA LYS A 52 5.99 5.90 4.79
C LYS A 52 5.74 6.79 6.00
N ILE A 53 5.87 6.21 7.19
CA ILE A 53 5.94 6.97 8.44
C ILE A 53 7.39 7.41 8.66
N PHE A 54 7.59 8.69 9.01
CA PHE A 54 8.90 9.25 9.31
C PHE A 54 9.12 9.50 10.79
N ASP A 55 8.04 9.81 11.52
CA ASP A 55 8.13 10.13 12.94
C ASP A 55 6.76 10.08 13.62
N TYR A 56 6.77 9.90 14.94
CA TYR A 56 5.61 10.01 15.80
C TYR A 56 6.01 10.63 17.13
N PHE A 57 5.29 11.66 17.58
CA PHE A 57 5.53 12.29 18.88
C PHE A 57 4.27 12.93 19.47
N SER A 58 4.30 13.21 20.77
CA SER A 58 3.22 13.92 21.48
C SER A 58 3.81 15.07 22.30
N ASP A 59 3.07 16.18 22.39
CA ASP A 59 3.39 17.33 23.25
C ASP A 59 2.50 17.40 24.51
N GLY A 60 1.83 16.31 24.84
CA GLY A 60 0.92 16.18 25.99
C GLY A 60 -0.54 16.59 25.70
N GLN A 61 -0.78 17.55 24.81
CA GLN A 61 -2.12 17.96 24.39
C GLN A 61 -2.49 17.44 23.01
N ARG A 62 -1.51 17.16 22.18
CA ARG A 62 -1.66 16.70 20.79
C ARG A 62 -0.67 15.60 20.49
N SER A 63 -1.07 14.70 19.62
CA SER A 63 -0.20 13.68 19.05
C SER A 63 -0.06 13.91 17.56
N TYR A 64 1.14 13.71 17.05
CA TYR A 64 1.50 14.01 15.67
C TYR A 64 2.09 12.78 15.00
N LEU A 65 1.64 12.50 13.79
CA LEU A 65 2.20 11.48 12.92
C LEU A 65 2.77 12.17 11.68
N ILE A 66 4.05 11.96 11.42
CA ILE A 66 4.76 12.55 10.29
C ILE A 66 4.89 11.50 9.20
N LEU A 67 4.28 11.77 8.07
CA LEU A 67 4.13 10.83 6.95
C LEU A 67 4.78 11.37 5.68
N GLU A 68 5.03 10.47 4.75
CA GLU A 68 5.36 10.82 3.37
C GLU A 68 4.26 11.72 2.79
N PHE A 69 4.67 12.85 2.23
CA PHE A 69 3.75 13.71 1.48
C PHE A 69 3.52 13.09 0.11
N ILE A 70 2.27 12.84 -0.23
CA ILE A 70 1.87 12.35 -1.55
C ILE A 70 1.40 13.54 -2.37
N ASP A 71 2.15 13.85 -3.43
CA ASP A 71 1.74 14.82 -4.43
C ASP A 71 0.72 14.16 -5.37
N GLY A 72 -0.55 14.49 -5.20
CA GLY A 72 -1.66 13.84 -5.90
C GLY A 72 -3.02 14.36 -5.46
N GLU A 73 -4.08 13.80 -6.04
CA GLU A 73 -5.47 14.11 -5.75
C GLU A 73 -6.20 12.85 -5.24
N THR A 74 -7.16 13.03 -4.34
CA THR A 74 -8.00 11.91 -3.91
C THR A 74 -9.02 11.55 -4.98
N LEU A 75 -9.51 10.30 -4.95
CA LEU A 75 -10.61 9.92 -5.83
C LEU A 75 -11.90 10.70 -5.50
N GLU A 76 -12.04 11.23 -4.28
CA GLU A 76 -13.13 12.13 -3.90
C GLU A 76 -13.00 13.49 -4.58
N ASP A 77 -11.79 14.10 -4.57
CA ASP A 77 -11.53 15.35 -5.28
C ASP A 77 -11.82 15.21 -6.78
N LEU A 78 -11.44 14.05 -7.36
CA LEU A 78 -11.70 13.77 -8.77
C LEU A 78 -13.19 13.56 -9.07
N LEU A 79 -13.96 12.93 -8.17
CA LEU A 79 -15.41 12.81 -8.29
C LEU A 79 -16.09 14.18 -8.24
N ASP A 80 -15.64 15.06 -7.31
CA ASP A 80 -16.20 16.39 -7.14
C ASP A 80 -15.88 17.30 -8.35
N ALA A 81 -14.70 17.14 -8.94
CA ALA A 81 -14.28 17.89 -10.13
C ALA A 81 -14.90 17.37 -11.44
N ASN A 82 -15.31 16.11 -11.50
CA ASN A 82 -15.81 15.48 -12.71
C ASN A 82 -17.31 15.13 -12.62
N PRO A 83 -18.18 15.82 -13.37
CA PRO A 83 -19.61 15.58 -13.35
C PRO A 83 -20.03 14.26 -14.01
N GLN A 84 -19.13 13.57 -14.69
CA GLN A 84 -19.38 12.31 -15.36
C GLN A 84 -18.73 11.15 -14.61
N PRO A 85 -19.37 9.97 -14.54
CA PRO A 85 -18.76 8.78 -14.00
C PRO A 85 -17.47 8.40 -14.75
N PHE A 86 -16.52 7.77 -14.04
CA PHE A 86 -15.29 7.27 -14.64
C PHE A 86 -15.56 6.07 -15.55
N THR A 87 -14.64 5.84 -16.49
CA THR A 87 -14.71 4.67 -17.37
C THR A 87 -14.43 3.37 -16.59
N GLN A 88 -14.96 2.27 -17.06
CA GLN A 88 -14.71 0.96 -16.42
C GLN A 88 -13.22 0.59 -16.45
N GLU A 89 -12.49 1.01 -17.49
CA GLU A 89 -11.06 0.77 -17.63
C GLU A 89 -10.24 1.49 -16.55
N GLU A 90 -10.56 2.76 -16.26
CA GLU A 90 -9.91 3.55 -15.20
C GLU A 90 -10.21 2.94 -13.83
N VAL A 91 -11.48 2.68 -13.57
CA VAL A 91 -11.92 2.16 -12.27
C VAL A 91 -11.33 0.78 -11.98
N VAL A 92 -11.27 -0.10 -12.98
CA VAL A 92 -10.65 -1.42 -12.80
C VAL A 92 -9.14 -1.31 -12.62
N GLU A 93 -8.45 -0.39 -13.30
CA GLU A 93 -7.01 -0.17 -13.10
C GLU A 93 -6.71 0.25 -11.66
N TRP A 94 -7.50 1.15 -11.10
CA TRP A 94 -7.37 1.57 -9.69
C TRP A 94 -7.74 0.43 -8.73
N ALA A 95 -8.83 -0.28 -9.01
CA ALA A 95 -9.29 -1.40 -8.18
C ALA A 95 -8.24 -2.51 -8.06
N LEU A 96 -7.52 -2.83 -9.13
CA LEU A 96 -6.45 -3.83 -9.12
C LEU A 96 -5.29 -3.41 -8.21
N GLN A 97 -4.91 -2.13 -8.21
CA GLN A 97 -3.88 -1.61 -7.31
C GLN A 97 -4.34 -1.64 -5.84
N ILE A 98 -5.62 -1.34 -5.58
CA ILE A 98 -6.18 -1.41 -4.22
C ILE A 98 -6.24 -2.87 -3.75
N CYS A 99 -6.64 -3.80 -4.60
CA CYS A 99 -6.62 -5.23 -4.28
C CYS A 99 -5.22 -5.75 -3.92
N ASP A 100 -4.16 -5.24 -4.57
CA ASP A 100 -2.77 -5.56 -4.26
C ASP A 100 -2.40 -5.11 -2.83
N VAL A 101 -2.75 -3.87 -2.47
CA VAL A 101 -2.57 -3.37 -1.09
C VAL A 101 -3.35 -4.22 -0.08
N LEU A 102 -4.61 -4.53 -0.37
CA LEU A 102 -5.45 -5.35 0.53
C LEU A 102 -4.89 -6.76 0.66
N ALA A 103 -4.38 -7.38 -0.41
CA ALA A 103 -3.71 -8.68 -0.34
C ALA A 103 -2.51 -8.64 0.59
N TYR A 104 -1.68 -7.60 0.48
CA TYR A 104 -0.55 -7.37 1.38
C TYR A 104 -1.00 -7.22 2.83
N LEU A 105 -1.96 -6.34 3.13
CA LEU A 105 -2.46 -6.12 4.50
C LEU A 105 -3.06 -7.39 5.11
N HIS A 106 -3.89 -8.09 4.36
CA HIS A 106 -4.56 -9.31 4.83
C HIS A 106 -3.62 -10.51 4.99
N SER A 107 -2.43 -10.50 4.38
CA SER A 107 -1.42 -11.57 4.52
C SER A 107 -0.71 -11.55 5.88
N HIS A 108 -0.81 -10.47 6.64
CA HIS A 108 -0.20 -10.37 7.98
C HIS A 108 -0.86 -11.32 8.99
N LYS A 109 -0.15 -11.63 10.06
CA LYS A 109 -0.66 -12.48 11.15
C LYS A 109 -0.53 -11.75 12.49
N PRO A 110 -1.64 -11.25 13.08
CA PRO A 110 -3.01 -11.28 12.54
C PRO A 110 -3.18 -10.36 11.31
N PRO A 111 -4.22 -10.60 10.49
CA PRO A 111 -4.50 -9.75 9.34
C PRO A 111 -4.68 -8.27 9.74
N VAL A 112 -4.08 -7.37 8.97
CA VAL A 112 -4.34 -5.93 9.10
C VAL A 112 -5.55 -5.60 8.24
N ILE A 113 -6.62 -5.08 8.85
CA ILE A 113 -7.85 -4.70 8.17
C ILE A 113 -7.90 -3.18 8.07
N PHE A 114 -8.10 -2.67 6.87
CA PHE A 114 -8.07 -1.22 6.61
C PHE A 114 -9.28 -0.48 7.16
N ARG A 115 -10.50 -1.04 6.99
CA ARG A 115 -11.78 -0.61 7.57
C ARG A 115 -12.40 0.70 7.06
N ASP A 116 -11.70 1.48 6.26
CA ASP A 116 -12.19 2.79 5.78
C ASP A 116 -11.84 3.01 4.31
N ILE A 117 -12.03 2.00 3.45
CA ILE A 117 -11.89 2.14 1.99
C ILE A 117 -13.01 3.02 1.49
N LYS A 118 -12.65 4.19 0.94
CA LYS A 118 -13.54 5.17 0.33
C LYS A 118 -12.74 6.11 -0.58
N PRO A 119 -13.38 6.86 -1.49
CA PRO A 119 -12.68 7.75 -2.41
C PRO A 119 -11.72 8.74 -1.72
N GLY A 120 -12.12 9.33 -0.59
CA GLY A 120 -11.30 10.30 0.14
C GLY A 120 -10.03 9.73 0.80
N ASN A 121 -9.91 8.39 0.91
CA ASN A 121 -8.74 7.72 1.47
C ASN A 121 -7.85 7.07 0.39
N LEU A 122 -8.14 7.33 -0.87
CA LEU A 122 -7.44 6.80 -2.03
C LEU A 122 -6.95 7.96 -2.89
N MET A 123 -5.63 8.16 -2.99
CA MET A 123 -5.03 9.23 -3.79
C MET A 123 -4.36 8.66 -5.03
N ILE A 124 -4.50 9.36 -6.15
CA ILE A 124 -3.69 9.12 -7.35
C ILE A 124 -2.47 10.01 -7.28
N ARG A 125 -1.29 9.42 -7.20
CA ARG A 125 -0.02 10.13 -7.17
C ARG A 125 0.35 10.65 -8.55
N ASN A 126 0.69 11.95 -8.65
CA ASN A 126 0.84 12.65 -9.94
C ASN A 126 1.95 12.09 -10.83
N HIS A 127 3.09 11.68 -10.27
CA HIS A 127 4.25 11.33 -11.10
C HIS A 127 4.19 9.94 -11.75
N ASP A 128 3.40 9.00 -11.22
CA ASP A 128 3.34 7.62 -11.71
C ASP A 128 1.93 7.03 -11.78
N ALA A 129 0.90 7.85 -11.50
CA ALA A 129 -0.52 7.45 -11.44
C ALA A 129 -0.80 6.26 -10.51
N ARG A 130 0.05 6.04 -9.48
CA ARG A 130 -0.13 5.00 -8.50
C ARG A 130 -1.20 5.39 -7.49
N ILE A 131 -2.08 4.43 -7.17
CA ILE A 131 -3.00 4.59 -6.05
C ILE A 131 -2.21 4.47 -4.74
N MET A 132 -2.34 5.49 -3.91
CA MET A 132 -1.83 5.54 -2.55
C MET A 132 -3.00 5.40 -1.58
N VAL A 133 -2.92 4.44 -0.68
CA VAL A 133 -3.94 4.23 0.37
C VAL A 133 -3.52 5.05 1.58
N ILE A 134 -4.27 6.09 1.86
CA ILE A 134 -4.01 7.03 2.94
C ILE A 134 -5.03 6.88 4.07
N ASP A 135 -4.72 7.38 5.24
CA ASP A 135 -5.61 7.45 6.41
C ASP A 135 -6.20 6.11 6.87
N PHE A 136 -5.35 5.27 7.46
CA PHE A 136 -5.75 3.99 8.03
C PHE A 136 -6.79 4.19 9.14
N GLY A 137 -7.99 3.63 8.95
CA GLY A 137 -9.11 3.72 9.90
C GLY A 137 -8.93 2.92 11.20
N ILE A 138 -7.70 2.54 11.56
CA ILE A 138 -7.37 1.69 12.71
C ILE A 138 -7.75 2.38 14.04
N ALA A 139 -7.64 3.71 14.09
CA ALA A 139 -8.01 4.49 15.26
C ALA A 139 -9.53 4.48 15.54
N LYS A 140 -10.35 4.25 14.53
CA LYS A 140 -11.83 4.25 14.65
C LYS A 140 -12.39 3.02 15.37
N VAL A 141 -11.56 2.02 15.70
CA VAL A 141 -11.98 0.70 16.22
C VAL A 141 -12.46 0.72 17.67
N PHE A 142 -12.14 1.74 18.45
CA PHE A 142 -12.26 1.69 19.91
C PHE A 142 -13.24 2.67 20.55
N GLU A 143 -14.16 3.23 19.81
CA GLU A 143 -15.33 3.87 20.44
C GLU A 143 -16.39 2.84 20.90
N HIS A 144 -15.96 1.63 21.27
CA HIS A 144 -16.78 0.62 21.91
C HIS A 144 -17.08 1.04 23.35
N GLY A 145 -18.24 1.66 23.53
CA GLY A 145 -18.75 2.03 24.86
C GLY A 145 -19.71 3.21 24.90
N ALA A 146 -19.70 4.07 23.91
CA ALA A 146 -20.74 5.08 23.73
C ALA A 146 -21.86 4.46 22.86
N ARG A 147 -23.02 4.18 23.45
CA ARG A 147 -24.23 3.82 22.69
C ARG A 147 -24.48 4.92 21.65
N GLY A 148 -24.27 4.61 20.36
CA GLY A 148 -24.61 5.49 19.24
C GLY A 148 -23.48 5.93 18.31
N THR A 149 -22.21 5.60 18.55
CA THR A 149 -21.13 5.92 17.59
C THR A 149 -21.01 4.80 16.54
N MET A 150 -21.39 5.14 15.31
CA MET A 150 -21.20 4.27 14.15
C MET A 150 -19.71 4.15 13.82
N ILE A 151 -19.21 2.92 13.76
CA ILE A 151 -17.81 2.63 13.41
C ILE A 151 -17.72 2.52 11.88
N GLY A 152 -17.03 3.47 11.25
CA GLY A 152 -16.83 3.51 9.80
C GLY A 152 -17.50 4.70 9.13
N THR A 153 -17.31 4.80 7.80
CA THR A 153 -17.97 5.83 6.99
C THR A 153 -19.30 5.28 6.49
N GLU A 154 -20.40 5.98 6.82
CA GLU A 154 -21.74 5.61 6.36
C GLU A 154 -21.77 5.40 4.84
N GLY A 155 -22.52 4.41 4.38
CA GLY A 155 -22.63 4.07 2.97
C GLY A 155 -21.51 3.17 2.43
N TYR A 156 -20.28 3.24 2.96
CA TYR A 156 -19.16 2.39 2.52
C TYR A 156 -18.90 1.21 3.43
N SER A 157 -19.21 1.33 4.72
CA SER A 157 -18.91 0.29 5.71
C SER A 157 -19.86 -0.90 5.62
N PRO A 158 -19.36 -2.14 5.78
CA PRO A 158 -20.19 -3.33 5.72
C PRO A 158 -21.05 -3.53 6.98
N PRO A 159 -22.16 -4.31 6.89
CA PRO A 159 -23.08 -4.51 8.00
C PRO A 159 -22.45 -5.08 9.27
N GLU A 160 -21.48 -5.99 9.13
CA GLU A 160 -20.78 -6.61 10.26
C GLU A 160 -19.90 -5.60 11.01
N GLN A 161 -19.38 -4.58 10.35
CA GLN A 161 -18.57 -3.54 10.99
C GLN A 161 -19.38 -2.69 11.97
N TYR A 162 -20.66 -2.47 11.70
CA TYR A 162 -21.60 -1.80 12.62
C TYR A 162 -21.89 -2.66 13.88
N ARG A 163 -21.64 -3.97 13.80
CA ARG A 163 -21.75 -4.90 14.92
C ARG A 163 -20.44 -5.10 15.67
N GLY A 164 -19.38 -4.36 15.25
CA GLY A 164 -18.06 -4.44 15.86
C GLY A 164 -17.18 -5.60 15.35
N ALA A 165 -17.64 -6.36 14.37
CA ALA A 165 -16.85 -7.38 13.71
C ALA A 165 -16.08 -6.75 12.56
N ALA A 166 -14.76 -7.01 12.51
CA ALA A 166 -13.92 -6.58 11.41
C ALA A 166 -13.17 -7.78 10.86
N GLU A 167 -13.31 -8.00 9.57
CA GLU A 167 -12.69 -9.09 8.85
C GLU A 167 -12.24 -8.63 7.45
N PRO A 168 -11.31 -9.34 6.79
CA PRO A 168 -10.79 -8.97 5.47
C PRO A 168 -11.87 -8.73 4.40
N ARG A 169 -12.96 -9.49 4.42
CA ARG A 169 -14.07 -9.35 3.46
C ARG A 169 -14.85 -8.04 3.65
N GLY A 170 -14.72 -7.39 4.82
CA GLY A 170 -15.26 -6.06 5.04
C GLY A 170 -14.59 -5.00 4.18
N ASP A 171 -13.28 -5.10 3.96
CA ASP A 171 -12.55 -4.22 3.07
C ASP A 171 -12.96 -4.44 1.61
N LEU A 172 -13.32 -5.68 1.21
CA LEU A 172 -13.83 -5.96 -0.14
C LEU A 172 -15.21 -5.35 -0.37
N TYR A 173 -16.08 -5.36 0.66
CA TYR A 173 -17.36 -4.66 0.61
C TYR A 173 -17.16 -3.15 0.41
N ALA A 174 -16.29 -2.54 1.21
CA ALA A 174 -16.00 -1.12 1.14
C ALA A 174 -15.36 -0.73 -0.22
N LEU A 175 -14.50 -1.60 -0.77
CA LEU A 175 -13.99 -1.44 -2.12
C LEU A 175 -15.15 -1.50 -3.13
N GLY A 176 -16.02 -2.49 -3.06
CA GLY A 176 -17.20 -2.58 -3.95
C GLY A 176 -18.10 -1.35 -3.88
N ALA A 177 -18.35 -0.80 -2.69
CA ALA A 177 -19.10 0.44 -2.53
C ALA A 177 -18.39 1.65 -3.17
N THR A 178 -17.07 1.71 -3.04
CA THR A 178 -16.22 2.71 -3.70
C THR A 178 -16.30 2.59 -5.23
N LEU A 179 -16.14 1.39 -5.77
CA LEU A 179 -16.23 1.16 -7.23
C LEU A 179 -17.62 1.52 -7.77
N HIS A 180 -18.69 1.20 -7.03
CA HIS A 180 -20.04 1.60 -7.43
C HIS A 180 -20.17 3.12 -7.51
N HIS A 181 -19.65 3.86 -6.53
CA HIS A 181 -19.66 5.32 -6.53
C HIS A 181 -18.90 5.87 -7.75
N LEU A 182 -17.70 5.40 -8.01
CA LEU A 182 -16.88 5.83 -9.15
C LEU A 182 -17.55 5.54 -10.51
N LEU A 183 -18.23 4.40 -10.65
CA LEU A 183 -18.88 3.96 -11.88
C LEU A 183 -20.23 4.63 -12.13
N THR A 184 -20.92 5.12 -11.09
CA THR A 184 -22.26 5.69 -11.20
C THR A 184 -22.33 7.17 -10.90
N GLY A 185 -21.32 7.75 -10.23
CA GLY A 185 -21.35 9.10 -9.66
C GLY A 185 -22.33 9.25 -8.49
N ARG A 186 -22.91 8.15 -7.97
CA ARG A 186 -23.88 8.21 -6.86
C ARG A 186 -23.20 7.94 -5.53
N ASP A 187 -23.22 8.97 -4.69
CA ASP A 187 -22.64 8.90 -3.35
C ASP A 187 -23.48 7.99 -2.44
N PRO A 188 -22.90 6.87 -1.94
CA PRO A 188 -23.62 5.97 -1.05
C PRO A 188 -24.00 6.56 0.31
N ARG A 189 -23.39 7.68 0.71
CA ARG A 189 -23.75 8.43 1.95
C ARG A 189 -25.12 9.10 1.86
N LEU A 190 -25.58 9.40 0.64
CA LEU A 190 -26.86 10.04 0.35
C LEU A 190 -27.98 9.05 0.07
N GLU A 191 -27.71 7.75 0.17
CA GLU A 191 -28.62 6.68 -0.18
C GLU A 191 -28.95 5.80 1.05
N PRO A 192 -30.09 5.12 1.09
CA PRO A 192 -30.38 4.21 2.18
C PRO A 192 -29.29 3.13 2.31
N PRO A 193 -28.80 2.85 3.53
CA PRO A 193 -27.73 1.90 3.74
C PRO A 193 -28.12 0.48 3.30
N PHE A 194 -27.15 -0.28 2.78
CA PHE A 194 -27.29 -1.68 2.38
C PHE A 194 -28.29 -1.96 1.23
N THR A 195 -28.74 -0.95 0.50
CA THR A 195 -29.72 -1.08 -0.60
C THR A 195 -29.05 -1.12 -1.99
N PHE A 196 -27.79 -1.50 -2.08
CA PHE A 196 -27.09 -1.54 -3.37
C PHE A 196 -27.75 -2.48 -4.39
N HIS A 197 -28.37 -3.57 -3.95
CA HIS A 197 -29.09 -4.53 -4.81
C HIS A 197 -30.27 -3.89 -5.55
N GLU A 198 -30.82 -2.79 -5.04
CA GLU A 198 -31.89 -2.00 -5.66
C GLU A 198 -31.33 -1.01 -6.70
N ARG A 199 -30.02 -0.87 -6.80
CA ARG A 199 -29.33 0.14 -7.60
C ARG A 199 -28.23 -0.48 -8.44
N PRO A 200 -28.58 -1.32 -9.43
CA PRO A 200 -27.61 -1.91 -10.35
C PRO A 200 -26.86 -0.81 -11.11
N ILE A 201 -25.56 -0.99 -11.33
CA ILE A 201 -24.68 0.03 -11.93
C ILE A 201 -25.18 0.43 -13.33
N ARG A 202 -25.58 -0.56 -14.14
CA ARG A 202 -25.98 -0.35 -15.53
C ARG A 202 -27.30 0.42 -15.70
N GLN A 203 -28.07 0.55 -14.63
CA GLN A 203 -29.23 1.45 -14.59
C GLN A 203 -28.79 2.93 -14.69
N PHE A 204 -27.64 3.27 -14.15
CA PHE A 204 -27.10 4.64 -14.11
C PHE A 204 -26.00 4.86 -15.16
N ASN A 205 -25.27 3.80 -15.52
CA ASN A 205 -24.21 3.85 -16.51
C ASN A 205 -24.27 2.60 -17.42
N ALA A 206 -24.98 2.72 -18.53
CA ALA A 206 -25.18 1.63 -19.48
C ALA A 206 -23.90 1.17 -20.21
N ASN A 207 -22.82 1.96 -20.14
CA ASN A 207 -21.53 1.64 -20.76
C ASN A 207 -20.73 0.58 -19.98
N ILE A 208 -21.14 0.23 -18.78
CA ILE A 208 -20.48 -0.77 -17.95
C ILE A 208 -20.85 -2.19 -18.42
N SER A 209 -19.85 -3.06 -18.50
CA SER A 209 -20.07 -4.45 -18.88
C SER A 209 -20.89 -5.21 -17.81
N PRO A 210 -21.75 -6.17 -18.21
CA PRO A 210 -22.48 -7.01 -17.26
C PRO A 210 -21.56 -7.76 -16.30
N GLU A 211 -20.38 -8.16 -16.77
CA GLU A 211 -19.38 -8.89 -16.02
C GLU A 211 -18.80 -8.03 -14.90
N LEU A 212 -18.46 -6.76 -15.19
CA LEU A 212 -17.96 -5.83 -14.17
C LEU A 212 -19.03 -5.51 -13.13
N GLU A 213 -20.28 -5.25 -13.59
CA GLU A 213 -21.41 -5.05 -12.68
C GLU A 213 -21.56 -6.24 -11.73
N ALA A 214 -21.53 -7.47 -12.25
CA ALA A 214 -21.67 -8.68 -11.42
C ALA A 214 -20.59 -8.76 -10.33
N VAL A 215 -19.32 -8.51 -10.66
CA VAL A 215 -18.22 -8.52 -9.68
C VAL A 215 -18.42 -7.44 -8.61
N VAL A 216 -18.74 -6.21 -9.02
CA VAL A 216 -18.93 -5.11 -8.07
C VAL A 216 -20.19 -5.34 -7.23
N MET A 217 -21.26 -5.90 -7.77
CA MET A 217 -22.49 -6.18 -7.02
C MET A 217 -22.31 -7.32 -6.02
N SER A 218 -21.59 -8.41 -6.37
CA SER A 218 -21.34 -9.54 -5.47
C SER A 218 -20.48 -9.14 -4.27
N SER A 219 -19.47 -8.29 -4.45
CA SER A 219 -18.62 -7.84 -3.35
C SER A 219 -19.39 -7.10 -2.24
N ARG A 220 -20.60 -6.60 -2.53
CA ARG A 220 -21.46 -5.86 -1.60
C ARG A 220 -22.66 -6.69 -1.10
N ALA A 221 -22.59 -7.99 -1.23
CA ALA A 221 -23.60 -8.87 -0.63
C ALA A 221 -23.71 -8.58 0.88
N TYR A 222 -24.96 -8.60 1.39
CA TYR A 222 -25.20 -8.37 2.82
C TYR A 222 -24.58 -9.47 3.68
N ASP A 223 -24.73 -10.72 3.23
CA ASP A 223 -24.05 -11.86 3.86
C ASP A 223 -22.58 -11.91 3.42
N VAL A 224 -21.70 -11.91 4.40
CA VAL A 224 -20.26 -11.97 4.19
C VAL A 224 -19.82 -13.24 3.44
N GLN A 225 -20.58 -14.35 3.56
CA GLN A 225 -20.27 -15.60 2.89
C GLN A 225 -20.57 -15.59 1.39
N GLU A 226 -21.37 -14.65 0.93
CA GLU A 226 -21.72 -14.47 -0.48
C GLU A 226 -20.73 -13.57 -1.23
N ARG A 227 -19.76 -12.96 -0.52
CA ARG A 227 -18.71 -12.11 -1.12
C ARG A 227 -17.51 -12.95 -1.58
N ASP A 228 -16.67 -12.36 -2.44
CA ASP A 228 -15.36 -12.91 -2.77
C ASP A 228 -14.58 -13.28 -1.50
N THR A 229 -13.82 -14.35 -1.53
CA THR A 229 -13.14 -14.85 -0.34
C THR A 229 -11.86 -14.07 -0.04
N SER A 230 -11.26 -13.43 -1.07
CA SER A 230 -10.04 -12.64 -0.94
C SER A 230 -9.93 -11.52 -1.97
N SER A 231 -9.10 -10.53 -1.66
CA SER A 231 -8.76 -9.46 -2.61
C SER A 231 -8.08 -9.98 -3.89
N THR A 232 -7.36 -11.09 -3.81
CA THR A 232 -6.75 -11.74 -4.97
C THR A 232 -7.81 -12.33 -5.90
N GLU A 233 -8.85 -12.96 -5.37
CA GLU A 233 -9.97 -13.48 -6.17
C GLU A 233 -10.76 -12.34 -6.81
N MET A 234 -11.05 -11.27 -6.05
CA MET A 234 -11.71 -10.07 -6.59
C MET A 234 -10.88 -9.44 -7.71
N ALA A 235 -9.56 -9.32 -7.56
CA ALA A 235 -8.66 -8.80 -8.60
C ALA A 235 -8.71 -9.66 -9.87
N LEU A 236 -8.73 -10.98 -9.73
CA LEU A 236 -8.84 -11.90 -10.86
C LEU A 236 -10.19 -11.75 -11.58
N ALA A 237 -11.29 -11.61 -10.85
CA ALA A 237 -12.62 -11.39 -11.41
C ALA A 237 -12.71 -10.05 -12.16
N LEU A 238 -12.19 -8.96 -11.58
CA LEU A 238 -12.11 -7.63 -12.21
C LEU A 238 -11.28 -7.66 -13.50
N SER A 239 -10.14 -8.33 -13.50
CA SER A 239 -9.26 -8.46 -14.67
C SER A 239 -9.92 -9.23 -15.82
N LYS A 240 -10.77 -10.20 -15.50
CA LYS A 240 -11.55 -10.96 -16.50
C LYS A 240 -12.73 -10.15 -17.05
N ALA A 241 -13.39 -9.37 -16.19
CA ALA A 241 -14.55 -8.55 -16.56
C ALA A 241 -14.18 -7.42 -17.54
N VAL A 242 -12.99 -6.83 -17.38
CA VAL A 242 -12.48 -5.77 -18.26
C VAL A 242 -11.07 -6.13 -18.71
N PRO A 243 -10.93 -6.94 -19.79
CA PRO A 243 -9.63 -7.29 -20.33
C PRO A 243 -8.86 -6.04 -20.79
N ARG A 244 -7.59 -5.92 -20.43
CA ARG A 244 -6.74 -4.83 -20.92
C ARG A 244 -6.73 -4.84 -22.46
N ARG A 245 -7.31 -3.81 -23.07
CA ARG A 245 -6.99 -3.51 -24.47
C ARG A 245 -5.49 -3.23 -24.54
N GLN A 246 -4.80 -3.87 -25.49
CA GLN A 246 -3.41 -3.51 -25.83
C GLN A 246 -3.43 -2.02 -26.24
N ARG A 247 -3.13 -1.13 -25.27
CA ARG A 247 -2.91 0.28 -25.58
C ARG A 247 -1.58 0.36 -26.32
N GLY A 248 -1.63 0.82 -27.55
CA GLY A 248 -0.45 1.32 -28.24
C GLY A 248 0.24 2.37 -27.35
N ILE A 249 1.56 2.36 -27.36
CA ILE A 249 2.47 3.18 -26.56
C ILE A 249 2.08 4.66 -26.64
N GLY A 250 1.37 5.16 -25.63
CA GLY A 250 1.01 6.56 -25.41
C GLY A 250 1.21 6.90 -23.93
N ARG A 251 2.27 7.62 -23.67
CA ARG A 251 2.71 8.37 -22.48
C ARG A 251 1.99 8.07 -21.15
N GLY A 252 2.73 7.44 -20.21
CA GLY A 252 2.64 7.69 -18.78
C GLY A 252 1.59 6.88 -18.01
N ALA A 253 1.82 5.60 -17.87
CA ALA A 253 1.56 4.79 -16.68
C ALA A 253 2.26 3.46 -16.91
N ALA A 254 3.29 3.17 -16.16
CA ALA A 254 3.84 1.81 -16.07
C ALA A 254 2.78 0.95 -15.37
N GLY A 255 1.83 0.44 -16.17
CA GLY A 255 0.77 -0.42 -15.67
C GLY A 255 1.35 -1.77 -15.24
N PHE A 256 1.04 -2.18 -14.04
CA PHE A 256 1.16 -3.58 -13.64
C PHE A 256 0.29 -4.44 -14.57
N ALA A 257 0.92 -5.31 -15.34
CA ALA A 257 0.24 -6.44 -15.93
C ALA A 257 -0.31 -7.30 -14.79
N PRO A 258 -1.53 -7.94 -14.93
CA PRO A 258 -1.87 -9.06 -14.06
C PRO A 258 -0.67 -10.03 -14.13
N PRO A 259 -0.37 -10.75 -13.05
CA PRO A 259 0.71 -11.71 -13.11
C PRO A 259 0.40 -12.65 -14.29
N GLN A 260 0.93 -12.33 -15.47
CA GLN A 260 1.26 -13.40 -16.41
C GLN A 260 2.02 -14.38 -15.54
N GLU A 261 1.78 -15.69 -15.71
CA GLU A 261 2.76 -16.65 -15.23
C GLU A 261 4.11 -16.13 -15.70
N VAL A 262 4.76 -15.36 -14.84
CA VAL A 262 6.10 -14.86 -15.13
C VAL A 262 6.95 -16.11 -15.04
N LYS A 263 7.10 -16.77 -16.18
CA LYS A 263 8.09 -17.82 -16.26
C LYS A 263 9.41 -17.14 -15.95
N PRO A 264 10.04 -17.48 -14.83
CA PRO A 264 11.29 -16.85 -14.48
C PRO A 264 12.24 -17.04 -15.65
N LYS A 265 12.84 -15.94 -16.14
CA LYS A 265 13.85 -15.99 -17.20
C LYS A 265 15.01 -16.88 -16.77
N TRP A 266 15.35 -16.81 -15.49
CA TRP A 266 16.31 -17.65 -14.81
C TRP A 266 16.01 -17.71 -13.31
N ARG A 267 16.68 -18.59 -12.58
CA ARG A 267 16.60 -18.69 -11.10
C ARG A 267 18.01 -18.85 -10.55
N PHE A 268 18.30 -18.11 -9.50
CA PHE A 268 19.52 -18.28 -8.69
C PHE A 268 19.09 -18.63 -7.27
N ARG A 269 19.77 -19.57 -6.64
CA ARG A 269 19.46 -20.02 -5.28
C ARG A 269 20.52 -19.53 -4.32
N CYS A 270 20.14 -18.71 -3.33
CA CYS A 270 20.91 -18.37 -2.16
C CYS A 270 20.73 -19.45 -1.07
N GLU A 271 21.60 -19.44 -0.07
CA GLU A 271 21.56 -20.42 1.04
C GLU A 271 20.57 -20.01 2.14
N ASP A 272 20.15 -18.74 2.20
CA ASP A 272 19.21 -18.20 3.18
C ASP A 272 18.25 -17.19 2.54
N GLU A 273 17.42 -16.51 3.36
CA GLU A 273 16.43 -15.54 2.92
C GLU A 273 17.05 -14.30 2.24
N VAL A 274 16.44 -13.87 1.14
CA VAL A 274 16.76 -12.60 0.48
C VAL A 274 15.83 -11.51 0.99
N ARG A 275 16.35 -10.59 1.82
CA ARG A 275 15.61 -9.44 2.35
C ARG A 275 16.02 -8.12 1.74
N SER A 276 17.16 -8.08 1.03
CA SER A 276 17.60 -6.90 0.32
C SER A 276 16.83 -6.73 -1.00
N SER A 277 16.72 -5.48 -1.48
CA SER A 277 16.21 -5.23 -2.83
C SER A 277 17.34 -5.37 -3.85
N PRO A 278 17.12 -6.03 -5.01
CA PRO A 278 18.14 -6.14 -6.04
C PRO A 278 18.44 -4.78 -6.68
N ARG A 279 19.70 -4.56 -7.05
CA ARG A 279 20.13 -3.42 -7.84
C ARG A 279 20.75 -3.89 -9.15
N VAL A 280 20.27 -3.36 -10.27
CA VAL A 280 20.85 -3.65 -11.58
C VAL A 280 21.61 -2.42 -12.10
N ALA A 281 22.85 -2.64 -12.53
CA ALA A 281 23.65 -1.61 -13.19
C ALA A 281 24.55 -2.27 -14.25
N ASP A 282 24.56 -1.73 -15.46
CA ASP A 282 25.38 -2.20 -16.60
C ASP A 282 25.28 -3.73 -16.86
N GLY A 283 24.04 -4.29 -16.79
CA GLY A 283 23.79 -5.70 -17.04
C GLY A 283 24.17 -6.65 -15.88
N VAL A 284 24.60 -6.11 -14.72
CA VAL A 284 24.92 -6.89 -13.52
C VAL A 284 23.88 -6.62 -12.44
N LEU A 285 23.32 -7.70 -11.87
CA LEU A 285 22.40 -7.66 -10.74
C LEU A 285 23.19 -7.89 -9.45
N TYR A 286 23.05 -6.97 -8.50
CA TYR A 286 23.63 -7.05 -7.17
C TYR A 286 22.53 -7.29 -6.16
N ILE A 287 22.71 -8.29 -5.26
CA ILE A 287 21.71 -8.65 -4.26
C ILE A 287 22.37 -9.17 -2.98
N GLY A 288 21.97 -8.62 -1.83
CA GLY A 288 22.38 -9.11 -0.52
C GLY A 288 21.47 -10.24 -0.03
N CYS A 289 22.04 -11.18 0.72
CA CYS A 289 21.33 -12.29 1.30
C CYS A 289 21.65 -12.44 2.80
N TYR A 290 20.76 -13.08 3.55
CA TYR A 290 20.98 -13.41 4.97
C TYR A 290 21.99 -14.52 5.19
N ASP A 291 22.42 -15.19 4.13
CA ASP A 291 23.60 -16.09 4.15
C ASP A 291 24.96 -15.35 4.24
N ASN A 292 24.89 -14.04 4.59
CA ASN A 292 26.02 -13.14 4.76
C ASN A 292 26.78 -12.82 3.46
N ASN A 293 26.17 -13.01 2.28
CA ASN A 293 26.85 -12.72 1.01
C ASN A 293 26.12 -11.64 0.21
N LEU A 294 26.89 -10.74 -0.40
CA LEU A 294 26.50 -9.96 -1.55
C LEU A 294 26.82 -10.75 -2.82
N TYR A 295 25.85 -10.96 -3.68
CA TYR A 295 26.01 -11.65 -4.96
C TYR A 295 26.02 -10.67 -6.11
N ALA A 296 26.87 -10.90 -7.10
CA ALA A 296 26.84 -10.26 -8.42
C ALA A 296 26.52 -11.32 -9.48
N LEU A 297 25.44 -11.11 -10.20
CA LEU A 297 24.89 -12.04 -11.18
C LEU A 297 24.69 -11.32 -12.51
N ASN A 298 24.78 -12.04 -13.60
CA ASN A 298 24.35 -11.53 -14.91
C ASN A 298 22.82 -11.29 -14.88
N ALA A 299 22.38 -10.10 -15.20
CA ALA A 299 20.96 -9.73 -15.15
C ALA A 299 20.12 -10.45 -16.22
N ASP A 300 20.75 -10.92 -17.31
CA ASP A 300 20.06 -11.55 -18.42
C ASP A 300 19.83 -13.06 -18.27
N ASP A 301 20.78 -13.79 -17.70
CA ASP A 301 20.74 -15.26 -17.59
C ASP A 301 20.97 -15.80 -16.19
N GLY A 302 21.28 -14.93 -15.20
CA GLY A 302 21.54 -15.31 -13.82
C GLY A 302 22.89 -15.96 -13.59
N ALA A 303 23.81 -15.91 -14.56
CA ALA A 303 25.14 -16.45 -14.41
C ALA A 303 25.87 -15.76 -13.25
N PHE A 304 26.50 -16.56 -12.41
CA PHE A 304 27.26 -16.08 -11.26
C PHE A 304 28.58 -15.44 -11.72
N PHE A 305 28.84 -14.20 -11.24
CA PHE A 305 30.12 -13.52 -11.44
C PHE A 305 31.03 -13.66 -10.21
N TRP A 306 30.57 -13.14 -9.07
CA TRP A 306 31.30 -13.18 -7.82
C TRP A 306 30.36 -13.01 -6.61
N LYS A 307 30.85 -13.30 -5.42
CA LYS A 307 30.20 -12.96 -4.15
C LYS A 307 31.20 -12.38 -3.17
N PHE A 308 30.72 -11.48 -2.30
CA PHE A 308 31.48 -10.88 -1.22
C PHE A 308 30.87 -11.26 0.13
N PRO A 309 31.64 -11.90 1.05
CA PRO A 309 31.15 -12.27 2.36
C PRO A 309 31.20 -11.09 3.35
N THR A 310 30.18 -10.96 4.20
CA THR A 310 30.11 -10.13 5.40
C THR A 310 30.06 -11.00 6.65
N GLU A 311 30.20 -10.41 7.85
CA GLU A 311 30.11 -11.16 9.11
C GLU A 311 28.68 -11.26 9.65
N GLY A 312 27.68 -10.64 8.98
CA GLY A 312 26.26 -10.67 9.31
C GLY A 312 25.37 -10.59 8.10
N GLY A 313 24.08 -10.86 8.28
CA GLY A 313 23.09 -10.86 7.21
C GLY A 313 22.99 -9.52 6.48
N ILE A 314 22.66 -9.55 5.20
CA ILE A 314 22.54 -8.36 4.36
C ILE A 314 21.08 -8.11 4.04
N ALA A 315 20.47 -7.13 4.74
CA ALA A 315 19.12 -6.65 4.47
C ALA A 315 19.11 -5.34 3.67
N SER A 316 20.23 -4.59 3.68
CA SER A 316 20.32 -3.31 2.99
C SER A 316 20.33 -3.48 1.46
N THR A 317 19.79 -2.50 0.76
CA THR A 317 19.86 -2.44 -0.71
C THR A 317 21.25 -1.96 -1.14
N PRO A 318 21.99 -2.69 -2.01
CA PRO A 318 23.29 -2.25 -2.50
C PRO A 318 23.17 -0.91 -3.26
N TRP A 319 23.99 0.06 -2.90
CA TRP A 319 24.14 1.31 -3.65
C TRP A 319 25.29 1.20 -4.62
N VAL A 320 25.00 1.32 -5.92
CA VAL A 320 26.02 1.21 -6.98
C VAL A 320 26.40 2.60 -7.47
N GLU A 321 27.68 2.94 -7.33
CA GLU A 321 28.24 4.22 -7.76
C GLU A 321 29.53 3.98 -8.55
N LYS A 322 29.57 4.37 -9.83
CA LYS A 322 30.70 4.18 -10.73
C LYS A 322 31.32 2.78 -10.63
N ASP A 323 32.50 2.66 -10.01
CA ASP A 323 33.29 1.43 -9.92
C ASP A 323 33.16 0.71 -8.57
N MET A 324 32.29 1.19 -7.67
CA MET A 324 32.13 0.61 -6.33
C MET A 324 30.65 0.39 -5.97
N ILE A 325 30.47 -0.49 -4.99
CA ILE A 325 29.19 -0.79 -4.36
C ILE A 325 29.32 -0.45 -2.88
N LEU A 326 28.38 0.34 -2.35
CA LEU A 326 28.24 0.56 -0.92
C LEU A 326 27.16 -0.38 -0.38
N LEU A 327 27.47 -1.05 0.74
CA LEU A 327 26.62 -2.07 1.33
C LEU A 327 26.67 -2.01 2.85
N GLY A 328 25.51 -1.96 3.49
CA GLY A 328 25.38 -2.11 4.95
C GLY A 328 25.07 -3.56 5.34
N SER A 329 25.65 -4.02 6.45
CA SER A 329 25.40 -5.36 6.99
C SER A 329 24.90 -5.30 8.44
N GLU A 330 24.24 -6.37 8.88
CA GLU A 330 23.82 -6.52 10.28
C GLU A 330 24.99 -6.73 11.25
N ASP A 331 26.19 -6.96 10.74
CA ASP A 331 27.42 -6.95 11.57
C ASP A 331 27.83 -5.53 12.02
N GLY A 332 27.07 -4.50 11.61
CA GLY A 332 27.34 -3.11 11.97
C GLY A 332 28.41 -2.44 11.12
N ASN A 333 28.79 -2.99 9.99
CA ASN A 333 29.75 -2.38 9.09
C ASN A 333 29.11 -1.89 7.79
N LEU A 334 29.59 -0.76 7.30
CA LEU A 334 29.40 -0.29 5.94
C LEU A 334 30.62 -0.72 5.13
N TYR A 335 30.37 -1.38 4.00
CA TYR A 335 31.37 -1.90 3.09
C TYR A 335 31.38 -1.11 1.78
N ALA A 336 32.55 -0.80 1.26
CA ALA A 336 32.75 -0.41 -0.13
C ALA A 336 33.48 -1.55 -0.86
N ILE A 337 32.87 -2.02 -1.93
CA ILE A 337 33.27 -3.24 -2.64
C ILE A 337 33.48 -2.86 -4.11
N SER A 338 34.52 -3.38 -4.72
CA SER A 338 34.82 -3.19 -6.14
C SER A 338 33.74 -3.88 -7.01
N ARG A 339 33.15 -3.16 -7.96
CA ARG A 339 32.19 -3.72 -8.91
C ARG A 339 32.81 -4.76 -9.84
N LYS A 340 34.09 -4.62 -10.14
CA LYS A 340 34.79 -5.42 -11.13
C LYS A 340 34.99 -6.86 -10.69
N ASP A 341 35.39 -7.06 -9.45
CA ASP A 341 35.88 -8.34 -8.93
C ASP A 341 35.31 -8.73 -7.57
N GLY A 342 34.52 -7.84 -6.94
CA GLY A 342 33.95 -8.10 -5.62
C GLY A 342 34.94 -7.96 -4.46
N GLU A 343 36.13 -7.38 -4.66
CA GLU A 343 37.10 -7.19 -3.59
C GLU A 343 36.72 -6.00 -2.68
N LEU A 344 37.11 -6.11 -1.41
CA LEU A 344 36.93 -5.04 -0.42
C LEU A 344 37.84 -3.85 -0.76
N ILE A 345 37.23 -2.67 -0.95
CA ILE A 345 37.97 -1.41 -1.06
C ILE A 345 38.24 -0.83 0.34
N TRP A 346 37.18 -0.70 1.15
CA TRP A 346 37.26 -0.33 2.55
C TRP A 346 36.03 -0.78 3.33
N LYS A 347 36.15 -0.85 4.66
CA LYS A 347 35.00 -1.00 5.58
C LYS A 347 35.07 0.02 6.71
N SER A 348 33.90 0.43 7.20
CA SER A 348 33.75 1.36 8.32
C SER A 348 32.73 0.83 9.30
N ALA A 349 33.13 0.70 10.57
CA ALA A 349 32.22 0.25 11.62
C ALA A 349 31.22 1.36 12.00
N THR A 350 30.00 0.97 12.27
CA THR A 350 28.90 1.81 12.77
C THR A 350 28.49 1.37 14.18
N HIS A 351 27.60 2.13 14.82
CA HIS A 351 27.14 1.82 16.18
C HIS A 351 25.94 0.86 16.24
N GLY A 352 25.58 0.22 15.12
CA GLY A 352 24.44 -0.72 15.05
C GLY A 352 24.25 -1.35 13.68
N HIS A 353 23.28 -2.26 13.60
CA HIS A 353 22.94 -2.95 12.36
C HIS A 353 22.50 -1.98 11.26
N ILE A 354 22.95 -2.21 10.03
CA ILE A 354 22.55 -1.41 8.87
C ILE A 354 21.57 -2.24 8.03
N ARG A 355 20.31 -1.77 7.93
CA ARG A 355 19.20 -2.48 7.25
C ARG A 355 18.60 -1.74 6.07
N SER A 356 19.03 -0.53 5.76
CA SER A 356 18.47 0.30 4.68
C SER A 356 19.56 0.92 3.81
#